data_8c28eed9c97c86d2b6eaa1196c7d349a
#
_entry.id   8c28eed9c97c86d2b6eaa1196c7d349a
#
_cell.length_a   1.000
_cell.length_b   1.000
_cell.length_c   1.000
_cell.angle_alpha   90.00
_cell.angle_beta   90.00
_cell.angle_gamma   90.00
#
_symmetry.space_group_name_H-M   'P 1'
#
loop_
_entity.id
_entity.type
_entity.pdbx_description
1 polymer ?
#
loop_
_entity_poly.entity_id
_entity_poly.type
_entity_poly.pdbx_seq_one_letter_code
_entity_poly.pdbx_strand_id
1 'polypeptide(L)'
;MNFDVLCVLGMHRSGTSCLTGLLEDAGVFLGEVSKSNPHNRKGNQENLRIMALNDAVLADAGAAWDRPPEQPVPWAPQRLTDLRQVVAGYRGQGPWAFKDPRTLFTLPGWLEVLPGLQFLGTFRHPTAVARSLWRRGGLPLEAGIALWQRYNLALLDFAAAHHVPLVDFDLPPGPYLNRVAQVFRTLGLEAQPQDMAFFTPDLRTAEIDHDLPLPPETARLYR
;
A
#
# COMPACT_ATOMS: atom_id res chain seq x y z
N MET A 1 -18.04 -7.53 8.61
CA MET A 1 -17.22 -6.79 7.63
C MET A 1 -18.10 -6.44 6.44
N ASN A 2 -17.90 -5.25 5.87
CA ASN A 2 -18.75 -4.74 4.77
C ASN A 2 -18.05 -4.91 3.40
N PHE A 3 -17.10 -5.85 3.30
CA PHE A 3 -16.36 -6.15 2.08
C PHE A 3 -16.04 -7.65 2.00
N ASP A 4 -15.87 -8.15 0.78
CA ASP A 4 -15.34 -9.48 0.51
C ASP A 4 -13.83 -9.43 0.29
N VAL A 5 -13.36 -8.40 -0.42
CA VAL A 5 -11.94 -8.18 -0.72
C VAL A 5 -11.56 -6.72 -0.51
N LEU A 6 -10.43 -6.51 0.17
CA LEU A 6 -9.86 -5.18 0.43
C LEU A 6 -8.43 -5.08 -0.09
N CYS A 7 -8.13 -4.02 -0.84
CA CYS A 7 -6.76 -3.71 -1.26
C CYS A 7 -6.21 -2.53 -0.46
N VAL A 8 -5.04 -2.71 0.15
CA VAL A 8 -4.31 -1.61 0.79
C VAL A 8 -3.39 -0.94 -0.24
N LEU A 9 -3.70 0.32 -0.55
CA LEU A 9 -2.97 1.17 -1.48
C LEU A 9 -1.96 2.07 -0.75
N GLY A 10 -0.94 2.46 -1.46
CA GLY A 10 0.08 3.41 -0.99
C GLY A 10 1.45 3.08 -1.55
N MET A 11 2.35 4.04 -1.49
CA MET A 11 3.72 3.86 -1.95
C MET A 11 4.51 2.92 -1.03
N HIS A 12 5.56 2.31 -1.55
CA HIS A 12 6.61 1.67 -0.75
C HIS A 12 7.08 2.59 0.38
N ARG A 13 7.30 2.04 1.58
CA ARG A 13 7.80 2.75 2.77
C ARG A 13 6.84 3.79 3.37
N SER A 14 5.58 3.80 2.96
CA SER A 14 4.52 4.71 3.47
C SER A 14 3.62 4.09 4.55
N GLY A 15 4.08 3.02 5.23
CA GLY A 15 3.29 2.39 6.29
C GLY A 15 2.29 1.34 5.80
N THR A 16 2.30 0.99 4.51
CA THR A 16 1.39 -0.02 3.95
C THR A 16 1.46 -1.35 4.68
N SER A 17 2.66 -1.86 5.02
CA SER A 17 2.81 -3.11 5.79
C SER A 17 2.25 -3.01 7.21
N CYS A 18 2.36 -1.84 7.85
CA CYS A 18 1.78 -1.61 9.16
C CYS A 18 0.25 -1.68 9.08
N LEU A 19 -0.34 -0.92 8.15
CA LEU A 19 -1.80 -0.90 7.97
C LEU A 19 -2.36 -2.28 7.63
N THR A 20 -1.63 -3.06 6.80
CA THR A 20 -2.01 -4.44 6.45
C THR A 20 -1.93 -5.38 7.66
N GLY A 21 -0.88 -5.28 8.48
CA GLY A 21 -0.78 -6.08 9.70
C GLY A 21 -1.86 -5.72 10.74
N LEU A 22 -2.30 -4.46 10.80
CA LEU A 22 -3.43 -4.05 11.63
C LEU A 22 -4.77 -4.61 11.13
N LEU A 23 -4.93 -4.85 9.82
CA LEU A 23 -6.09 -5.59 9.30
C LEU A 23 -6.06 -7.06 9.77
N GLU A 24 -4.89 -7.68 9.82
CA GLU A 24 -4.73 -9.04 10.37
C GLU A 24 -5.09 -9.08 11.86
N ASP A 25 -4.63 -8.10 12.66
CA ASP A 25 -5.04 -7.94 14.08
C ASP A 25 -6.57 -7.83 14.21
N ALA A 26 -7.24 -7.20 13.25
CA ALA A 26 -8.70 -7.07 13.18
C ALA A 26 -9.42 -8.31 12.59
N GLY A 27 -8.71 -9.41 12.37
CA GLY A 27 -9.28 -10.69 11.91
C GLY A 27 -9.47 -10.81 10.40
N VAL A 28 -8.87 -9.92 9.59
CA VAL A 28 -8.93 -10.02 8.13
C VAL A 28 -7.88 -11.03 7.65
N PHE A 29 -8.29 -11.97 6.80
CA PHE A 29 -7.39 -12.98 6.24
C PHE A 29 -6.46 -12.37 5.19
N LEU A 30 -5.14 -12.56 5.32
CA LEU A 30 -4.15 -12.05 4.37
C LEU A 30 -3.59 -13.13 3.41
N GLY A 31 -3.86 -14.40 3.69
CA GLY A 31 -3.22 -15.51 3.00
C GLY A 31 -1.75 -15.67 3.38
N GLU A 32 -0.99 -16.30 2.50
CA GLU A 32 0.45 -16.49 2.67
C GLU A 32 1.20 -15.19 2.35
N VAL A 33 1.60 -14.45 3.37
CA VAL A 33 2.34 -13.20 3.23
C VAL A 33 3.73 -13.28 3.82
N SER A 34 4.64 -12.45 3.29
CA SER A 34 6.01 -12.32 3.79
C SER A 34 6.02 -11.72 5.19
N LYS A 35 6.33 -12.52 6.20
CA LYS A 35 6.42 -12.14 7.64
C LYS A 35 7.84 -11.74 8.06
N SER A 36 8.82 -11.78 7.16
CA SER A 36 10.22 -11.45 7.46
C SER A 36 10.86 -10.72 6.29
N ASN A 37 11.60 -9.64 6.59
CA ASN A 37 12.39 -8.91 5.62
C ASN A 37 13.51 -8.14 6.34
N PRO A 38 14.77 -8.13 5.84
CA PRO A 38 15.88 -7.41 6.47
C PRO A 38 15.61 -5.91 6.71
N HIS A 39 14.81 -5.30 5.85
CA HIS A 39 14.47 -3.87 5.92
C HIS A 39 13.09 -3.59 6.53
N ASN A 40 12.38 -4.64 6.96
CA ASN A 40 11.09 -4.54 7.63
C ASN A 40 10.94 -5.71 8.60
N ARG A 41 11.22 -5.46 9.89
CA ARG A 41 11.27 -6.49 10.93
C ARG A 41 10.01 -7.35 11.05
N LYS A 42 8.83 -6.78 10.75
CA LYS A 42 7.55 -7.49 10.77
C LYS A 42 7.13 -8.02 9.38
N GLY A 43 8.07 -8.02 8.42
CA GLY A 43 7.81 -8.43 7.05
C GLY A 43 7.03 -7.39 6.23
N ASN A 44 6.98 -7.60 4.93
CA ASN A 44 6.29 -6.68 4.02
C ASN A 44 4.77 -6.87 4.04
N GLN A 45 4.24 -7.96 4.57
CA GLN A 45 2.83 -8.33 4.50
C GLN A 45 2.32 -8.39 3.05
N GLU A 46 3.17 -8.84 2.13
CA GLU A 46 2.89 -9.02 0.70
C GLU A 46 2.77 -10.50 0.38
N ASN A 47 1.75 -10.88 -0.40
CA ASN A 47 1.68 -12.20 -1.02
C ASN A 47 2.65 -12.23 -2.21
N LEU A 48 3.59 -13.17 -2.20
CA LEU A 48 4.65 -13.26 -3.22
C LEU A 48 4.09 -13.53 -4.63
N ARG A 49 2.97 -14.25 -4.73
CA ARG A 49 2.32 -14.51 -6.04
C ARG A 49 1.69 -13.24 -6.60
N ILE A 50 1.03 -12.44 -5.75
CA ILE A 50 0.47 -11.14 -6.12
C ILE A 50 1.60 -10.20 -6.56
N MET A 51 2.68 -10.14 -5.77
CA MET A 51 3.84 -9.31 -6.07
C MET A 51 4.46 -9.67 -7.43
N ALA A 52 4.72 -10.96 -7.66
CA ALA A 52 5.30 -11.45 -8.92
C ALA A 52 4.39 -11.15 -10.13
N LEU A 53 3.07 -11.27 -9.94
CA LEU A 53 2.11 -10.99 -11.00
C LEU A 53 2.07 -9.48 -11.34
N ASN A 54 2.03 -8.61 -10.34
CA ASN A 54 2.10 -7.17 -10.56
C ASN A 54 3.43 -6.74 -11.21
N ASP A 55 4.56 -7.33 -10.80
CA ASP A 55 5.86 -7.10 -11.45
C ASP A 55 5.83 -7.53 -12.93
N ALA A 56 5.24 -8.69 -13.23
CA ALA A 56 5.14 -9.17 -14.60
C ALA A 56 4.26 -8.26 -15.47
N VAL A 57 3.14 -7.76 -14.93
CA VAL A 57 2.26 -6.79 -15.64
C VAL A 57 2.99 -5.47 -15.91
N LEU A 58 3.75 -4.96 -14.95
CA LEU A 58 4.57 -3.76 -15.16
C LEU A 58 5.66 -4.02 -16.22
N ALA A 59 6.33 -5.16 -16.17
CA ALA A 59 7.36 -5.54 -17.12
C ALA A 59 6.82 -5.68 -18.55
N ASP A 60 5.62 -6.24 -18.72
CA ASP A 60 4.94 -6.33 -20.03
C ASP A 60 4.71 -4.92 -20.65
N ALA A 61 4.61 -3.87 -19.82
CA ALA A 61 4.51 -2.47 -20.24
C ALA A 61 5.87 -1.72 -20.25
N GLY A 62 6.99 -2.43 -20.10
CA GLY A 62 8.33 -1.81 -20.03
C GLY A 62 8.57 -0.97 -18.77
N ALA A 63 7.76 -1.17 -17.73
CA ALA A 63 7.80 -0.44 -16.45
C ALA A 63 8.33 -1.32 -15.30
N ALA A 64 8.57 -0.71 -14.15
CA ALA A 64 8.97 -1.38 -12.93
C ALA A 64 8.49 -0.56 -11.71
N TRP A 65 8.59 -1.12 -10.51
CA TRP A 65 8.16 -0.45 -9.28
C TRP A 65 8.90 0.89 -9.03
N ASP A 66 10.17 1.01 -9.43
CA ASP A 66 11.03 2.20 -9.32
C ASP A 66 11.02 3.07 -10.57
N ARG A 67 10.38 2.61 -11.61
CA ARG A 67 10.11 3.31 -12.87
C ARG A 67 8.67 3.04 -13.30
N PRO A 68 7.67 3.51 -12.53
CA PRO A 68 6.27 3.24 -12.80
C PRO A 68 5.80 3.93 -14.08
N PRO A 69 4.77 3.37 -14.74
CA PRO A 69 4.19 3.95 -15.94
C PRO A 69 3.46 5.26 -15.63
N GLU A 70 3.15 6.03 -16.67
CA GLU A 70 2.39 7.28 -16.50
C GLU A 70 0.93 7.07 -16.11
N GLN A 71 0.34 6.04 -16.61
CA GLN A 71 -1.03 5.64 -16.33
C GLN A 71 -1.08 4.18 -15.94
N PRO A 72 -2.11 3.75 -15.19
CA PRO A 72 -2.32 2.34 -14.93
C PRO A 72 -2.37 1.53 -16.22
N VAL A 73 -1.71 0.37 -16.23
CA VAL A 73 -1.54 -0.46 -17.43
C VAL A 73 -2.67 -1.47 -17.59
N PRO A 74 -3.17 -1.69 -18.82
CA PRO A 74 -4.10 -2.77 -19.10
C PRO A 74 -3.38 -4.12 -19.01
N TRP A 75 -4.15 -5.18 -18.71
CA TRP A 75 -3.59 -6.53 -18.55
C TRP A 75 -3.81 -7.38 -19.81
N ALA A 76 -2.77 -8.12 -20.20
CA ALA A 76 -2.92 -9.14 -21.21
C ALA A 76 -3.86 -10.27 -20.73
N PRO A 77 -4.60 -10.95 -21.62
CA PRO A 77 -5.55 -12.01 -21.24
C PRO A 77 -4.91 -13.12 -20.40
N GLN A 78 -3.65 -13.47 -20.67
CA GLN A 78 -2.93 -14.48 -19.88
C GLN A 78 -2.75 -14.00 -18.44
N ARG A 79 -2.39 -12.73 -18.21
CA ARG A 79 -2.23 -12.15 -16.87
C ARG A 79 -3.54 -12.12 -16.09
N LEU A 80 -4.66 -11.89 -16.76
CA LEU A 80 -6.00 -11.97 -16.15
C LEU A 80 -6.33 -13.41 -15.73
N THR A 81 -5.91 -14.40 -16.54
CA THR A 81 -6.04 -15.82 -16.18
C THR A 81 -5.22 -16.15 -14.95
N ASP A 82 -3.96 -15.70 -14.91
CA ASP A 82 -3.07 -15.89 -13.76
C ASP A 82 -3.64 -15.24 -12.49
N LEU A 83 -4.21 -14.03 -12.62
CA LEU A 83 -4.89 -13.35 -11.51
C LEU A 83 -6.08 -14.14 -10.98
N ARG A 84 -6.94 -14.67 -11.87
CA ARG A 84 -8.09 -15.53 -11.45
C ARG A 84 -7.62 -16.75 -10.68
N GLN A 85 -6.47 -17.34 -11.03
CA GLN A 85 -5.88 -18.46 -10.27
C GLN A 85 -5.39 -18.02 -8.88
N VAL A 86 -4.76 -16.84 -8.77
CA VAL A 86 -4.35 -16.29 -7.48
C VAL A 86 -5.56 -16.04 -6.60
N VAL A 87 -6.60 -15.39 -7.11
CA VAL A 87 -7.85 -15.10 -6.39
C VAL A 87 -8.58 -16.38 -5.97
N ALA A 88 -8.54 -17.42 -6.80
CA ALA A 88 -9.15 -18.73 -6.48
C ALA A 88 -8.55 -19.34 -5.20
N GLY A 89 -7.30 -19.04 -4.87
CA GLY A 89 -6.65 -19.50 -3.64
C GLY A 89 -7.22 -18.90 -2.36
N TYR A 90 -8.00 -17.83 -2.45
CA TYR A 90 -8.67 -17.17 -1.31
C TYR A 90 -10.14 -17.59 -1.13
N ARG A 91 -10.67 -18.45 -2.00
CA ARG A 91 -12.07 -18.89 -1.92
C ARG A 91 -12.35 -19.61 -0.61
N GLY A 92 -13.47 -19.27 0.03
CA GLY A 92 -13.92 -19.90 1.27
C GLY A 92 -13.18 -19.45 2.53
N GLN A 93 -12.26 -18.49 2.42
CA GLN A 93 -11.49 -17.96 3.56
C GLN A 93 -12.19 -16.80 4.28
N GLY A 94 -13.40 -16.40 3.86
CA GLY A 94 -14.08 -15.20 4.35
C GLY A 94 -13.52 -13.93 3.72
N PRO A 95 -13.80 -12.76 4.30
CA PRO A 95 -13.22 -11.50 3.85
C PRO A 95 -11.69 -11.50 3.95
N TRP A 96 -11.04 -11.09 2.88
CA TRP A 96 -9.59 -11.08 2.81
C TRP A 96 -9.04 -9.76 2.28
N ALA A 97 -7.78 -9.51 2.56
CA ALA A 97 -7.09 -8.32 2.07
C ALA A 97 -5.73 -8.67 1.46
N PHE A 98 -5.28 -7.80 0.58
CA PHE A 98 -3.93 -7.85 0.05
C PHE A 98 -3.31 -6.46 -0.03
N LYS A 99 -2.01 -6.44 -0.11
CA LYS A 99 -1.22 -5.23 -0.25
C LYS A 99 -0.05 -5.47 -1.19
N ASP A 100 0.04 -4.63 -2.20
CA ASP A 100 1.24 -4.43 -2.99
C ASP A 100 1.23 -2.99 -3.53
N PRO A 101 2.27 -2.18 -3.28
CA PRO A 101 2.33 -0.80 -3.78
C PRO A 101 2.20 -0.68 -5.30
N ARG A 102 2.62 -1.68 -6.06
CA ARG A 102 2.52 -1.73 -7.54
C ARG A 102 1.08 -1.72 -8.03
N THR A 103 0.14 -2.17 -7.16
CA THR A 103 -1.29 -2.24 -7.51
C THR A 103 -1.84 -0.90 -7.99
N LEU A 104 -1.31 0.23 -7.52
CA LEU A 104 -1.68 1.56 -8.02
C LEU A 104 -1.56 1.69 -9.54
N PHE A 105 -0.62 0.99 -10.14
CA PHE A 105 -0.38 1.03 -11.59
C PHE A 105 -0.93 -0.21 -12.33
N THR A 106 -1.43 -1.20 -11.60
CA THR A 106 -1.99 -2.44 -12.18
C THR A 106 -3.48 -2.61 -11.87
N LEU A 107 -4.15 -1.56 -11.34
CA LEU A 107 -5.56 -1.55 -10.96
C LEU A 107 -6.52 -2.11 -12.02
N PRO A 108 -6.37 -1.82 -13.35
CA PRO A 108 -7.36 -2.26 -14.34
C PRO A 108 -7.66 -3.76 -14.29
N GLY A 109 -6.65 -4.62 -14.20
CA GLY A 109 -6.87 -6.06 -14.12
C GLY A 109 -7.49 -6.52 -12.81
N TRP A 110 -7.14 -5.87 -11.69
CA TRP A 110 -7.75 -6.15 -10.39
C TRP A 110 -9.24 -5.82 -10.38
N LEU A 111 -9.63 -4.67 -10.92
CA LEU A 111 -11.02 -4.24 -11.00
C LEU A 111 -11.84 -5.10 -11.99
N GLU A 112 -11.22 -5.61 -13.06
CA GLU A 112 -11.87 -6.53 -14.00
C GLU A 112 -12.20 -7.88 -13.34
N VAL A 113 -11.28 -8.44 -12.54
CA VAL A 113 -11.46 -9.75 -11.89
C VAL A 113 -12.25 -9.64 -10.59
N LEU A 114 -12.15 -8.51 -9.88
CA LEU A 114 -12.80 -8.25 -8.60
C LEU A 114 -13.58 -6.93 -8.66
N PRO A 115 -14.74 -6.88 -9.32
CA PRO A 115 -15.50 -5.64 -9.49
C PRO A 115 -16.03 -5.05 -8.17
N GLY A 116 -16.10 -5.87 -7.09
CA GLY A 116 -16.46 -5.45 -5.74
C GLY A 116 -15.26 -5.12 -4.84
N LEU A 117 -14.04 -5.00 -5.40
CA LEU A 117 -12.84 -4.68 -4.64
C LEU A 117 -12.95 -3.33 -3.94
N GLN A 118 -12.76 -3.33 -2.63
CA GLN A 118 -12.71 -2.13 -1.81
C GLN A 118 -11.28 -1.72 -1.51
N PHE A 119 -11.10 -0.48 -1.07
CA PHE A 119 -9.77 0.11 -0.94
C PHE A 119 -9.60 0.86 0.37
N LEU A 120 -8.40 0.82 0.88
CA LEU A 120 -7.89 1.61 1.99
C LEU A 120 -6.50 2.10 1.63
N GLY A 121 -6.22 3.38 1.82
CA GLY A 121 -4.92 3.94 1.44
C GLY A 121 -4.13 4.49 2.62
N THR A 122 -2.81 4.55 2.46
CA THR A 122 -1.91 5.22 3.40
C THR A 122 -0.82 5.97 2.66
N PHE A 123 -0.44 7.10 3.21
CA PHE A 123 0.64 7.95 2.70
C PHE A 123 1.58 8.37 3.84
N ARG A 124 2.71 8.92 3.47
CA ARG A 124 3.76 9.36 4.38
C ARG A 124 4.51 10.54 3.80
N HIS A 125 5.16 11.34 4.65
CA HIS A 125 5.97 12.49 4.23
C HIS A 125 7.03 12.11 3.18
N PRO A 126 7.19 12.87 2.09
CA PRO A 126 8.09 12.53 0.98
C PRO A 126 9.55 12.34 1.42
N THR A 127 10.07 13.19 2.31
CA THR A 127 11.45 13.06 2.78
C THR A 127 11.68 11.80 3.62
N ALA A 128 10.71 11.41 4.45
CA ALA A 128 10.78 10.18 5.24
C ALA A 128 10.79 8.93 4.34
N VAL A 129 9.99 8.93 3.27
CA VAL A 129 9.98 7.86 2.27
C VAL A 129 11.29 7.81 1.50
N ALA A 130 11.76 8.94 0.97
CA ALA A 130 13.02 9.04 0.22
C ALA A 130 14.22 8.54 1.05
N ARG A 131 14.33 8.98 2.31
CA ARG A 131 15.37 8.50 3.25
C ARG A 131 15.27 6.99 3.51
N SER A 132 14.04 6.47 3.63
CA SER A 132 13.84 5.04 3.83
C SER A 132 14.26 4.22 2.60
N LEU A 133 14.02 4.71 1.38
CA LEU A 133 14.47 4.08 0.13
C LEU A 133 15.98 4.15 -0.03
N TRP A 134 16.59 5.29 0.30
CA TRP A 134 18.04 5.44 0.29
C TRP A 134 18.72 4.45 1.25
N ARG A 135 18.25 4.32 2.49
CA ARG A 135 18.78 3.36 3.47
C ARG A 135 18.60 1.90 3.03
N ARG A 136 17.54 1.60 2.29
CA ARG A 136 17.24 0.23 1.84
C ARG A 136 18.11 -0.20 0.66
N GLY A 137 18.34 0.65 -0.32
CA GLY A 137 18.94 0.26 -1.60
C GLY A 137 19.74 1.35 -2.28
N GLY A 138 20.06 2.45 -1.57
CA GLY A 138 20.92 3.51 -2.11
C GLY A 138 20.22 4.42 -3.15
N LEU A 139 18.88 4.35 -3.27
CA LEU A 139 18.17 5.24 -4.21
C LEU A 139 18.43 6.70 -3.82
N PRO A 140 18.97 7.58 -4.73
CA PRO A 140 19.20 8.98 -4.44
C PRO A 140 17.95 9.69 -3.91
N LEU A 141 18.11 10.64 -2.99
CA LEU A 141 16.97 11.29 -2.32
C LEU A 141 16.03 11.98 -3.31
N GLU A 142 16.58 12.66 -4.32
CA GLU A 142 15.83 13.33 -5.37
C GLU A 142 15.01 12.33 -6.19
N ALA A 143 15.60 11.19 -6.54
CA ALA A 143 14.90 10.12 -7.23
C ALA A 143 13.80 9.51 -6.35
N GLY A 144 14.06 9.37 -5.05
CA GLY A 144 13.07 8.93 -4.06
C GLY A 144 11.88 9.89 -3.94
N ILE A 145 12.13 11.22 -3.97
CA ILE A 145 11.09 12.25 -3.95
C ILE A 145 10.28 12.24 -5.26
N ALA A 146 10.94 12.14 -6.41
CA ALA A 146 10.27 12.06 -7.70
C ALA A 146 9.38 10.79 -7.80
N LEU A 147 9.89 9.66 -7.31
CA LEU A 147 9.13 8.42 -7.23
C LEU A 147 7.95 8.54 -6.25
N TRP A 148 8.14 9.20 -5.10
CA TRP A 148 7.07 9.52 -4.16
C TRP A 148 5.95 10.32 -4.82
N GLN A 149 6.29 11.37 -5.55
CA GLN A 149 5.33 12.20 -6.26
C GLN A 149 4.50 11.38 -7.25
N ARG A 150 5.15 10.50 -8.00
CA ARG A 150 4.50 9.63 -8.98
C ARG A 150 3.45 8.71 -8.35
N TYR A 151 3.82 8.01 -7.26
CA TYR A 151 2.92 7.11 -6.55
C TYR A 151 1.76 7.86 -5.87
N ASN A 152 2.05 9.02 -5.26
CA ASN A 152 1.03 9.72 -4.51
C ASN A 152 0.07 10.52 -5.41
N LEU A 153 0.50 10.97 -6.59
CA LEU A 153 -0.42 11.47 -7.62
C LEU A 153 -1.42 10.37 -8.00
N ALA A 154 -0.93 9.18 -8.37
CA ALA A 154 -1.80 8.05 -8.72
C ALA A 154 -2.73 7.65 -7.55
N LEU A 155 -2.22 7.67 -6.31
CA LEU A 155 -3.02 7.37 -5.12
C LEU A 155 -4.14 8.40 -4.91
N LEU A 156 -3.83 9.70 -5.00
CA LEU A 156 -4.80 10.76 -4.76
C LEU A 156 -5.84 10.84 -5.85
N ASP A 157 -5.45 10.72 -7.13
CA ASP A 157 -6.38 10.69 -8.25
C ASP A 157 -7.37 9.52 -8.11
N PHE A 158 -6.86 8.33 -7.79
CA PHE A 158 -7.71 7.17 -7.55
C PHE A 158 -8.58 7.34 -6.31
N ALA A 159 -8.02 7.83 -5.21
CA ALA A 159 -8.74 8.00 -3.96
C ALA A 159 -9.89 9.03 -4.09
N ALA A 160 -9.66 10.11 -4.82
CA ALA A 160 -10.70 11.11 -5.09
C ALA A 160 -11.85 10.54 -5.93
N ALA A 161 -11.54 9.77 -6.97
CA ALA A 161 -12.53 9.17 -7.87
C ALA A 161 -13.35 8.06 -7.19
N HIS A 162 -12.76 7.32 -6.26
CA HIS A 162 -13.35 6.12 -5.63
C HIS A 162 -13.63 6.28 -4.13
N HIS A 163 -13.51 7.50 -3.58
CA HIS A 163 -13.73 7.82 -2.16
C HIS A 163 -12.93 6.92 -1.19
N VAL A 164 -11.68 6.60 -1.55
CA VAL A 164 -10.83 5.74 -0.74
C VAL A 164 -10.41 6.47 0.54
N PRO A 165 -10.67 5.92 1.74
CA PRO A 165 -10.18 6.51 2.97
C PRO A 165 -8.65 6.43 3.02
N LEU A 166 -8.01 7.57 3.38
CA LEU A 166 -6.56 7.65 3.51
C LEU A 166 -6.17 7.84 4.98
N VAL A 167 -5.07 7.19 5.35
CA VAL A 167 -4.44 7.29 6.68
C VAL A 167 -3.03 7.85 6.54
N ASP A 168 -2.78 8.95 7.23
CA ASP A 168 -1.44 9.51 7.36
C ASP A 168 -0.60 8.66 8.31
N PHE A 169 0.49 8.08 7.80
CA PHE A 169 1.37 7.23 8.61
C PHE A 169 2.25 8.03 9.58
N ASP A 170 2.45 9.33 9.36
CA ASP A 170 3.30 10.16 10.22
C ASP A 170 2.55 10.75 11.43
N LEU A 171 1.25 10.52 11.57
CA LEU A 171 0.52 10.88 12.80
C LEU A 171 1.19 10.28 14.03
N PRO A 172 1.20 11.00 15.19
CA PRO A 172 1.67 10.44 16.46
C PRO A 172 0.96 9.11 16.78
N PRO A 173 1.58 8.20 17.56
CA PRO A 173 1.06 6.84 17.80
C PRO A 173 -0.43 6.76 18.17
N GLY A 174 -0.87 7.53 19.16
CA GLY A 174 -2.28 7.53 19.59
C GLY A 174 -3.24 8.02 18.51
N PRO A 175 -3.04 9.22 17.95
CA PRO A 175 -3.81 9.73 16.80
C PRO A 175 -3.81 8.78 15.60
N TYR A 176 -2.69 8.13 15.26
CA TYR A 176 -2.61 7.15 14.20
C TYR A 176 -3.55 5.97 14.43
N LEU A 177 -3.44 5.31 15.59
CA LEU A 177 -4.28 4.15 15.93
C LEU A 177 -5.76 4.53 16.01
N ASN A 178 -6.10 5.69 16.55
CA ASN A 178 -7.47 6.20 16.57
C ASN A 178 -8.02 6.41 15.16
N ARG A 179 -7.21 6.96 14.26
CA ARG A 179 -7.60 7.16 12.86
C ARG A 179 -7.80 5.82 12.15
N VAL A 180 -6.91 4.87 12.34
CA VAL A 180 -7.06 3.50 11.79
C VAL A 180 -8.33 2.86 12.31
N ALA A 181 -8.58 2.88 13.62
CA ALA A 181 -9.81 2.33 14.22
C ALA A 181 -11.07 3.00 13.66
N GLN A 182 -11.05 4.32 13.44
CA GLN A 182 -12.16 5.02 12.80
C GLN A 182 -12.43 4.51 11.40
N VAL A 183 -11.38 4.37 10.56
CA VAL A 183 -11.50 3.87 9.19
C VAL A 183 -11.95 2.41 9.20
N PHE A 184 -11.41 1.58 10.07
CA PHE A 184 -11.81 0.16 10.16
C PHE A 184 -13.29 0.01 10.49
N ARG A 185 -13.85 0.87 11.37
CA ARG A 185 -15.29 0.87 11.64
C ARG A 185 -16.15 1.17 10.40
N THR A 186 -15.67 2.04 9.49
CA THR A 186 -16.41 2.30 8.22
C THR A 186 -16.44 1.07 7.32
N LEU A 187 -15.44 0.19 7.45
CA LEU A 187 -15.34 -1.10 6.74
C LEU A 187 -16.09 -2.25 7.47
N GLY A 188 -16.77 -1.95 8.59
CA GLY A 188 -17.44 -2.95 9.41
C GLY A 188 -16.50 -3.86 10.18
N LEU A 189 -15.29 -3.38 10.47
CA LEU A 189 -14.32 -4.06 11.34
C LEU A 189 -14.45 -3.55 12.77
N GLU A 190 -14.61 -4.45 13.72
CA GLU A 190 -14.57 -4.14 15.15
C GLU A 190 -13.11 -4.17 15.60
N ALA A 191 -12.46 -3.02 15.61
CA ALA A 191 -11.07 -2.88 16.03
C ALA A 191 -10.94 -1.69 17.00
N GLN A 192 -10.30 -1.93 18.13
CA GLN A 192 -9.99 -0.90 19.12
C GLN A 192 -8.48 -0.63 19.10
N PRO A 193 -8.02 0.60 19.36
CA PRO A 193 -6.61 0.95 19.37
C PRO A 193 -5.73 0.05 20.24
N GLN A 194 -6.23 -0.41 21.39
CA GLN A 194 -5.51 -1.30 22.31
C GLN A 194 -5.28 -2.72 21.75
N ASP A 195 -6.08 -3.15 20.79
CA ASP A 195 -6.01 -4.49 20.17
C ASP A 195 -5.05 -4.52 18.97
N MET A 196 -4.54 -3.36 18.54
CA MET A 196 -3.69 -3.16 17.39
C MET A 196 -2.21 -3.46 17.68
N ALA A 197 -1.90 -4.72 18.00
CA ALA A 197 -0.59 -5.18 18.46
C ALA A 197 0.49 -5.14 17.36
N PHE A 198 0.08 -5.14 16.10
CA PHE A 198 1.05 -5.05 14.99
C PHE A 198 1.77 -3.71 14.96
N PHE A 199 1.15 -2.62 15.41
CA PHE A 199 1.79 -1.31 15.44
C PHE A 199 2.88 -1.25 16.53
N THR A 200 4.09 -0.87 16.13
CA THR A 200 5.23 -0.68 17.02
C THR A 200 5.90 0.66 16.67
N PRO A 201 5.79 1.69 17.50
CA PRO A 201 6.31 3.03 17.21
C PRO A 201 7.78 3.04 16.83
N ASP A 202 8.61 2.28 17.55
CA ASP A 202 10.07 2.20 17.36
C ASP A 202 10.49 1.64 15.98
N LEU A 203 9.55 1.05 15.24
CA LEU A 203 9.81 0.59 13.87
C LEU A 203 9.64 1.68 12.83
N ARG A 204 9.23 2.89 13.21
CA ARG A 204 9.26 4.09 12.37
C ARG A 204 10.66 4.70 12.36
N THR A 205 11.58 4.08 11.66
CA THR A 205 13.02 4.42 11.68
C THR A 205 13.42 5.59 10.79
N ALA A 206 12.59 6.00 9.84
CA ALA A 206 12.87 7.14 8.98
C ALA A 206 12.11 8.37 9.48
N GLU A 207 12.85 9.38 9.89
CA GLU A 207 12.32 10.66 10.34
C GLU A 207 12.06 11.60 9.16
N ILE A 208 11.15 12.53 9.35
CA ILE A 208 10.92 13.64 8.42
C ILE A 208 12.15 14.54 8.46
N ASP A 209 12.67 14.86 7.29
CA ASP A 209 13.74 15.86 7.12
C ASP A 209 13.11 17.18 6.67
N HIS A 210 13.04 18.13 7.58
CA HIS A 210 12.47 19.44 7.32
C HIS A 210 13.45 20.37 6.57
N ASP A 211 14.75 20.05 6.59
CA ASP A 211 15.80 20.82 5.90
C ASP A 211 15.95 20.41 4.44
N LEU A 212 15.48 19.22 4.07
CA LEU A 212 15.51 18.77 2.68
C LEU A 212 14.44 19.50 1.86
N PRO A 213 14.84 20.34 0.88
CA PRO A 213 13.88 21.10 0.09
C PRO A 213 13.02 20.16 -0.76
N LEU A 214 11.71 20.42 -0.79
CA LEU A 214 10.79 19.74 -1.66
C LEU A 214 10.48 20.56 -2.90
N PRO A 215 10.37 19.96 -4.08
CA PRO A 215 9.79 20.61 -5.25
C PRO A 215 8.41 21.21 -4.89
N PRO A 216 8.06 22.41 -5.39
CA PRO A 216 6.81 23.08 -5.04
C PRO A 216 5.54 22.23 -5.28
N GLU A 217 5.54 21.44 -6.34
CA GLU A 217 4.45 20.52 -6.65
C GLU A 217 4.36 19.37 -5.63
N THR A 218 5.50 18.80 -5.20
CA THR A 218 5.54 17.76 -4.16
C THR A 218 5.05 18.29 -2.83
N ALA A 219 5.48 19.52 -2.47
CA ALA A 219 5.04 20.17 -1.24
C ALA A 219 3.53 20.50 -1.26
N ARG A 220 2.96 20.82 -2.43
CA ARG A 220 1.51 21.02 -2.59
C ARG A 220 0.73 19.71 -2.50
N LEU A 221 1.26 18.65 -3.07
CA LEU A 221 0.62 17.34 -3.08
C LEU A 221 0.51 16.72 -1.68
N TYR A 222 1.47 17.00 -0.80
CA TYR A 222 1.48 16.47 0.57
C TYR A 222 0.55 17.24 1.52
N ARG A 223 0.19 18.50 1.25
CA ARG A 223 -0.73 19.34 2.08
C ARG A 223 -2.18 18.98 1.87
#